data_2b0d5d8b1307f3847353c13701e93854
#
_entry.id   2b0d5d8b1307f3847353c13701e93854
#
_cell.length_a   1.000
_cell.length_b   1.000
_cell.length_c   1.000
_cell.angle_alpha   90.00
_cell.angle_beta   90.00
_cell.angle_gamma   90.00
#
_symmetry.space_group_name_H-M   'P 1'
#
loop_
_entity.id
_entity.type
_entity.pdbx_description
1 polymer ?
#
loop_
_entity_poly.entity_id
_entity_poly.type
_entity_poly.pdbx_seq_one_letter_code
_entity_poly.pdbx_strand_id
1 'polypeptide(L)'
;DGVLLKAVYATVQQSYAGRFFPINDAIREKGLNTVELKYALAIVYDLTGDSSLLDVVSMQDGVVPTHEGEALARDLSLGLTTPFPFKSSLLRDGSNGDQGALAILRAGDARGVAVVFKPTSQGLGHGHFDRLGFLYYDDGHEVVADYGAARFLNVEPKNGGRYLPENETWAKQTIAHNTLVVDQESQFGGDWETGQNYAPHVIAYETVNGIQLTAAELDTAYEGVSLQRLLALVPQPDGGQYIVDIVRARSDTQHTYDLPVHFKGQLIETGFKLDHATSQLTPFGTANG
;
A
#
# COMPACT_ATOMS: atom_id res chain seq x y z
N ASP A 1 5.71 -17.77 20.96
CA ASP A 1 5.26 -16.48 21.47
C ASP A 1 5.71 -15.29 20.60
N GLY A 2 6.96 -15.28 20.09
CA GLY A 2 7.44 -14.18 19.25
C GLY A 2 6.75 -14.02 17.88
N VAL A 3 6.14 -15.05 17.33
CA VAL A 3 5.47 -15.00 16.01
C VAL A 3 4.18 -14.18 16.09
N LEU A 4 3.32 -14.43 17.08
CA LEU A 4 2.08 -13.67 17.26
C LEU A 4 2.37 -12.19 17.48
N LEU A 5 3.34 -11.89 18.35
CA LEU A 5 3.78 -10.53 18.60
C LEU A 5 4.19 -9.82 17.31
N LYS A 6 5.11 -10.43 16.54
CA LYS A 6 5.57 -9.88 15.25
C LYS A 6 4.42 -9.69 14.27
N ALA A 7 3.49 -10.66 14.18
CA ALA A 7 2.33 -10.59 13.28
C ALA A 7 1.42 -9.41 13.64
N VAL A 8 1.10 -9.18 14.92
CA VAL A 8 0.28 -8.06 15.37
C VAL A 8 0.95 -6.72 15.03
N TYR A 9 2.22 -6.56 15.40
CA TYR A 9 2.94 -5.31 15.08
C TYR A 9 3.05 -5.08 13.56
N ALA A 10 3.37 -6.10 12.78
CA ALA A 10 3.43 -5.99 11.33
C ALA A 10 2.07 -5.62 10.73
N THR A 11 0.98 -6.19 11.25
CA THR A 11 -0.39 -5.86 10.81
C THR A 11 -0.72 -4.39 11.10
N VAL A 12 -0.42 -3.89 12.31
CA VAL A 12 -0.65 -2.47 12.66
C VAL A 12 0.19 -1.54 11.79
N GLN A 13 1.45 -1.89 11.51
CA GLN A 13 2.31 -1.09 10.61
C GLN A 13 1.75 -0.94 9.19
N GLN A 14 0.90 -1.87 8.72
CA GLN A 14 0.26 -1.81 7.41
C GLN A 14 -1.01 -0.93 7.40
N SER A 15 -1.14 0.00 8.32
CA SER A 15 -2.28 0.90 8.41
C SER A 15 -1.85 2.37 8.43
N TYR A 16 -2.79 3.25 8.11
CA TYR A 16 -2.67 4.69 8.19
C TYR A 16 -3.96 5.30 8.73
N ALA A 17 -3.85 6.14 9.75
CA ALA A 17 -5.00 6.75 10.42
C ALA A 17 -6.12 5.75 10.76
N GLY A 18 -5.75 4.56 11.25
CA GLY A 18 -6.68 3.51 11.67
C GLY A 18 -7.23 2.63 10.55
N ARG A 19 -6.84 2.84 9.29
CA ARG A 19 -7.27 2.04 8.13
C ARG A 19 -6.10 1.31 7.49
N PHE A 20 -6.33 0.09 7.03
CA PHE A 20 -5.32 -0.64 6.26
C PHE A 20 -5.12 0.00 4.88
N PHE A 21 -3.91 -0.12 4.35
CA PHE A 21 -3.66 0.25 2.96
C PHE A 21 -4.53 -0.59 2.02
N PRO A 22 -5.23 0.01 1.05
CA PRO A 22 -6.12 -0.70 0.13
C PRO A 22 -5.34 -1.42 -0.97
N ILE A 23 -4.52 -2.41 -0.58
CA ILE A 23 -3.65 -3.17 -1.47
C ILE A 23 -4.41 -4.38 -2.03
N ASN A 24 -4.30 -4.64 -3.33
CA ASN A 24 -4.94 -5.76 -4.02
C ASN A 24 -6.47 -5.74 -3.84
N ASP A 25 -7.11 -6.89 -3.70
CA ASP A 25 -8.55 -7.01 -3.42
C ASP A 25 -8.96 -6.56 -2.01
N ALA A 26 -8.19 -5.68 -1.37
CA ALA A 26 -8.53 -5.18 -0.06
C ALA A 26 -9.79 -4.30 -0.10
N ILE A 27 -10.62 -4.47 0.92
CA ILE A 27 -11.77 -3.60 1.15
C ILE A 27 -11.27 -2.30 1.75
N ARG A 28 -11.46 -1.19 1.03
CA ARG A 28 -10.91 0.13 1.36
C ARG A 28 -11.33 0.65 2.75
N GLU A 29 -12.51 0.27 3.20
CA GLU A 29 -13.06 0.68 4.50
C GLU A 29 -12.53 -0.16 5.67
N LYS A 30 -11.83 -1.27 5.40
CA LYS A 30 -11.22 -2.09 6.45
C LYS A 30 -10.09 -1.35 7.16
N GLY A 31 -10.04 -1.54 8.45
CA GLY A 31 -9.04 -0.92 9.28
C GLY A 31 -8.73 -1.75 10.53
N LEU A 32 -8.15 -1.11 11.51
CA LEU A 32 -7.72 -1.75 12.76
C LEU A 32 -8.91 -2.25 13.61
N ASN A 33 -10.12 -1.79 13.33
CA ASN A 33 -11.34 -2.23 14.03
C ASN A 33 -11.91 -3.52 13.44
N THR A 34 -11.18 -4.64 13.57
CA THR A 34 -11.64 -5.98 13.20
C THR A 34 -11.65 -6.89 14.41
N VAL A 35 -12.56 -7.85 14.41
CA VAL A 35 -12.72 -8.79 15.53
C VAL A 35 -11.42 -9.56 15.80
N GLU A 36 -10.78 -10.03 14.73
CA GLU A 36 -9.54 -10.79 14.79
C GLU A 36 -8.42 -9.99 15.43
N LEU A 37 -8.27 -8.72 15.05
CA LEU A 37 -7.22 -7.87 15.60
C LEU A 37 -7.52 -7.47 17.05
N LYS A 38 -8.79 -7.29 17.43
CA LYS A 38 -9.16 -7.04 18.84
C LYS A 38 -8.72 -8.17 19.76
N TYR A 39 -8.97 -9.43 19.37
CA TYR A 39 -8.51 -10.60 20.14
C TYR A 39 -6.97 -10.68 20.15
N ALA A 40 -6.33 -10.47 19.01
CA ALA A 40 -4.89 -10.51 18.91
C ALA A 40 -4.20 -9.43 19.76
N LEU A 41 -4.74 -8.21 19.76
CA LEU A 41 -4.24 -7.11 20.62
C LEU A 41 -4.41 -7.41 22.09
N ALA A 42 -5.56 -7.98 22.51
CA ALA A 42 -5.79 -8.34 23.91
C ALA A 42 -4.77 -9.38 24.39
N ILE A 43 -4.55 -10.43 23.61
CA ILE A 43 -3.56 -11.48 23.93
C ILE A 43 -2.15 -10.91 23.98
N VAL A 44 -1.75 -10.10 22.99
CA VAL A 44 -0.40 -9.53 22.95
C VAL A 44 -0.18 -8.53 24.06
N TYR A 45 -1.20 -7.74 24.41
CA TYR A 45 -1.13 -6.82 25.55
C TYR A 45 -0.94 -7.56 26.89
N ASP A 46 -1.72 -8.62 27.11
CA ASP A 46 -1.59 -9.46 28.31
C ASP A 46 -0.18 -10.08 28.44
N LEU A 47 0.39 -10.49 27.31
CA LEU A 47 1.74 -11.07 27.26
C LEU A 47 2.87 -10.06 27.46
N THR A 48 2.67 -8.80 27.07
CA THR A 48 3.77 -7.83 26.96
C THR A 48 3.64 -6.63 27.89
N GLY A 49 2.42 -6.23 28.25
CA GLY A 49 2.15 -4.97 28.95
C GLY A 49 2.51 -3.73 28.14
N ASP A 50 2.64 -3.84 26.79
CA ASP A 50 3.05 -2.73 25.95
C ASP A 50 1.94 -1.68 25.81
N SER A 51 2.08 -0.58 26.53
CA SER A 51 1.11 0.51 26.58
C SER A 51 0.86 1.19 25.22
N SER A 52 1.73 0.99 24.24
CA SER A 52 1.51 1.50 22.87
C SER A 52 0.38 0.77 22.14
N LEU A 53 0.08 -0.47 22.52
CA LEU A 53 -1.07 -1.20 21.98
C LEU A 53 -2.41 -0.58 22.41
N LEU A 54 -2.44 0.14 23.55
CA LEU A 54 -3.64 0.89 23.97
C LEU A 54 -3.98 2.03 22.99
N ASP A 55 -2.98 2.61 22.35
CA ASP A 55 -3.21 3.61 21.27
C ASP A 55 -3.95 2.98 20.10
N VAL A 56 -3.54 1.79 19.68
CA VAL A 56 -4.21 1.03 18.61
C VAL A 56 -5.65 0.66 19.03
N VAL A 57 -5.85 0.23 20.27
CA VAL A 57 -7.19 -0.10 20.81
C VAL A 57 -8.09 1.13 20.86
N SER A 58 -7.54 2.33 21.10
CA SER A 58 -8.31 3.58 21.09
C SER A 58 -8.91 3.91 19.73
N MET A 59 -8.37 3.34 18.64
CA MET A 59 -8.89 3.46 17.26
C MET A 59 -9.97 2.42 16.94
N GLN A 60 -10.30 1.54 17.88
CA GLN A 60 -11.33 0.50 17.77
C GLN A 60 -12.61 0.93 18.49
N ASP A 61 -13.75 0.31 18.17
CA ASP A 61 -15.05 0.63 18.81
C ASP A 61 -15.29 -0.10 20.13
N GLY A 62 -14.27 -0.72 20.70
CA GLY A 62 -14.34 -1.43 21.97
C GLY A 62 -13.36 -2.58 22.08
N VAL A 63 -13.30 -3.17 23.26
CA VAL A 63 -12.46 -4.33 23.59
C VAL A 63 -13.25 -5.64 23.56
N VAL A 64 -12.56 -6.77 23.49
CA VAL A 64 -13.19 -8.10 23.56
C VAL A 64 -13.54 -8.44 25.01
N PRO A 65 -14.70 -9.13 25.26
CA PRO A 65 -15.14 -9.51 26.60
C PRO A 65 -14.42 -10.78 27.07
N THR A 66 -13.11 -10.72 27.20
CA THR A 66 -12.25 -11.79 27.72
C THR A 66 -11.43 -11.27 28.89
N HIS A 67 -10.76 -12.15 29.61
CA HIS A 67 -9.87 -11.76 30.72
C HIS A 67 -8.79 -10.78 30.24
N GLU A 68 -8.18 -11.04 29.09
CA GLU A 68 -7.18 -10.17 28.48
C GLU A 68 -7.78 -8.82 28.06
N GLY A 69 -9.03 -8.83 27.58
CA GLY A 69 -9.75 -7.61 27.22
C GLY A 69 -10.13 -6.75 28.45
N GLU A 70 -10.39 -7.37 29.60
CA GLU A 70 -10.63 -6.62 30.85
C GLU A 70 -9.38 -5.84 31.30
N ALA A 71 -8.19 -6.43 31.19
CA ALA A 71 -6.92 -5.74 31.48
C ALA A 71 -6.72 -4.53 30.58
N LEU A 72 -6.94 -4.71 29.26
CA LEU A 72 -6.92 -3.63 28.28
C LEU A 72 -7.88 -2.49 28.61
N ALA A 73 -9.16 -2.82 28.89
CA ALA A 73 -10.20 -1.84 29.19
C ALA A 73 -9.85 -1.04 30.45
N ARG A 74 -9.36 -1.71 31.50
CA ARG A 74 -8.94 -1.07 32.76
C ARG A 74 -7.81 -0.08 32.47
N ASP A 75 -6.74 -0.50 31.82
CA ASP A 75 -5.53 0.31 31.64
C ASP A 75 -5.78 1.46 30.65
N LEU A 76 -6.64 1.25 29.65
CA LEU A 76 -7.14 2.32 28.78
C LEU A 76 -7.94 3.36 29.59
N SER A 77 -8.81 2.93 30.52
CA SER A 77 -9.59 3.82 31.37
C SER A 77 -8.74 4.63 32.35
N LEU A 78 -7.57 4.13 32.73
CA LEU A 78 -6.57 4.80 33.56
C LEU A 78 -5.67 5.77 32.79
N GLY A 79 -5.83 5.85 31.43
CA GLY A 79 -5.03 6.73 30.60
C GLY A 79 -3.56 6.31 30.45
N LEU A 80 -3.26 5.02 30.56
CA LEU A 80 -1.89 4.49 30.47
C LEU A 80 -1.36 4.40 29.04
N THR A 81 -2.10 4.95 28.07
CA THR A 81 -1.78 4.92 26.64
C THR A 81 -0.49 5.68 26.32
N THR A 82 0.36 5.08 25.53
CA THR A 82 1.49 5.75 24.87
C THR A 82 1.32 5.64 23.35
N PRO A 83 1.80 6.61 22.55
CA PRO A 83 1.67 6.55 21.09
C PRO A 83 2.28 5.27 20.51
N PHE A 84 1.57 4.62 19.59
CA PHE A 84 2.11 3.46 18.88
C PHE A 84 3.27 3.89 17.97
N PRO A 85 4.43 3.19 18.01
CA PRO A 85 5.61 3.58 17.26
C PRO A 85 5.48 3.19 15.78
N PHE A 86 4.66 3.93 15.03
CA PHE A 86 4.64 3.79 13.58
C PHE A 86 6.00 4.12 13.01
N LYS A 87 6.52 3.26 12.15
CA LYS A 87 7.87 3.38 11.60
C LYS A 87 7.95 2.89 10.17
N SER A 88 8.96 3.35 9.46
CA SER A 88 9.36 2.79 8.17
C SER A 88 9.69 1.30 8.31
N SER A 89 9.21 0.50 7.37
CA SER A 89 9.29 -0.96 7.45
C SER A 89 9.42 -1.56 6.05
N LEU A 90 10.21 -2.61 5.93
CA LEU A 90 10.26 -3.48 4.76
C LEU A 90 9.75 -4.85 5.15
N LEU A 91 8.56 -5.19 4.67
CA LEU A 91 7.92 -6.49 4.88
C LEU A 91 8.21 -7.36 3.66
N ARG A 92 9.04 -8.38 3.84
CA ARG A 92 9.48 -9.26 2.76
C ARG A 92 8.62 -10.51 2.67
N ASP A 93 8.38 -10.97 1.45
CA ASP A 93 7.64 -12.19 1.15
C ASP A 93 8.57 -13.37 0.84
N GLY A 94 8.02 -14.59 0.98
CA GLY A 94 8.75 -15.83 0.79
C GLY A 94 9.53 -16.30 2.02
N SER A 95 9.85 -17.59 2.04
CA SER A 95 10.55 -18.22 3.17
C SER A 95 11.96 -17.63 3.42
N ASN A 96 12.58 -17.10 2.37
CA ASN A 96 13.90 -16.47 2.40
C ASN A 96 13.83 -14.94 2.31
N GLY A 97 12.62 -14.38 2.19
CA GLY A 97 12.41 -12.93 2.00
C GLY A 97 12.83 -12.43 0.61
N ASP A 98 12.76 -13.28 -0.41
CA ASP A 98 13.21 -13.06 -1.78
C ASP A 98 12.09 -13.09 -2.83
N GLN A 99 10.83 -13.18 -2.38
CA GLN A 99 9.65 -13.21 -3.25
C GLN A 99 8.88 -11.89 -3.27
N GLY A 100 9.60 -10.78 -3.31
CA GLY A 100 9.02 -9.44 -3.25
C GLY A 100 8.93 -8.90 -1.83
N ALA A 101 8.35 -7.71 -1.71
CA ALA A 101 8.18 -7.02 -0.43
C ALA A 101 7.09 -5.94 -0.49
N LEU A 102 6.68 -5.45 0.67
CA LEU A 102 5.98 -4.18 0.83
C LEU A 102 6.91 -3.23 1.60
N ALA A 103 7.27 -2.10 0.99
CA ALA A 103 8.08 -1.09 1.66
C ALA A 103 7.21 0.08 2.10
N ILE A 104 7.37 0.51 3.35
CA ILE A 104 6.67 1.64 3.94
C ILE A 104 7.72 2.63 4.43
N LEU A 105 7.70 3.85 3.91
CA LEU A 105 8.51 4.97 4.39
C LEU A 105 7.60 5.90 5.17
N ARG A 106 8.01 6.34 6.37
CA ARG A 106 7.21 7.19 7.24
C ARG A 106 8.02 8.36 7.80
N ALA A 107 7.35 9.50 7.94
CA ALA A 107 7.87 10.66 8.68
C ALA A 107 6.75 11.31 9.49
N GLY A 108 7.10 11.82 10.66
CA GLY A 108 6.11 12.37 11.60
C GLY A 108 5.44 11.30 12.46
N ASP A 109 4.24 11.60 12.93
CA ASP A 109 3.42 10.73 13.76
C ASP A 109 2.53 9.77 12.95
N ALA A 110 1.51 9.18 13.58
CA ALA A 110 0.56 8.26 12.96
C ALA A 110 -0.25 8.86 11.80
N ARG A 111 -0.34 10.18 11.72
CA ARG A 111 -1.02 10.95 10.67
C ARG A 111 -0.07 11.75 9.77
N GLY A 112 1.23 11.66 10.01
CA GLY A 112 2.27 12.26 9.19
C GLY A 112 2.37 11.60 7.82
N VAL A 113 3.50 11.77 7.17
CA VAL A 113 3.73 11.21 5.83
C VAL A 113 3.88 9.69 5.87
N ALA A 114 3.24 9.01 4.92
CA ALA A 114 3.52 7.60 4.60
C ALA A 114 3.56 7.38 3.09
N VAL A 115 4.63 6.75 2.62
CA VAL A 115 4.78 6.26 1.25
C VAL A 115 4.79 4.74 1.29
N VAL A 116 3.89 4.12 0.55
CA VAL A 116 3.79 2.65 0.45
C VAL A 116 4.21 2.24 -0.95
N PHE A 117 5.35 1.58 -1.06
CA PHE A 117 5.87 1.08 -2.33
C PHE A 117 5.62 -0.42 -2.45
N LYS A 118 5.21 -0.86 -3.63
CA LYS A 118 4.70 -2.21 -3.91
C LYS A 118 5.62 -3.05 -4.81
N PRO A 119 6.85 -3.40 -4.41
CA PRO A 119 7.59 -4.49 -5.05
C PRO A 119 7.04 -5.85 -4.57
N THR A 120 5.71 -6.01 -4.56
CA THR A 120 5.01 -7.19 -4.02
C THR A 120 4.96 -8.33 -5.02
N SER A 121 4.80 -9.57 -4.54
CA SER A 121 4.39 -10.71 -5.36
C SER A 121 2.92 -10.58 -5.80
N GLN A 122 2.43 -11.49 -6.65
CA GLN A 122 1.05 -11.43 -7.18
C GLN A 122 -0.02 -11.58 -6.10
N GLY A 123 0.21 -12.40 -5.07
CA GLY A 123 -0.83 -12.69 -4.10
C GLY A 123 -1.95 -13.58 -4.64
N LEU A 124 -1.60 -14.49 -5.56
CA LEU A 124 -2.55 -15.37 -6.23
C LEU A 124 -3.64 -14.61 -6.99
N GLY A 125 -4.84 -15.15 -7.10
CA GLY A 125 -5.98 -14.53 -7.78
C GLY A 125 -6.55 -13.27 -7.13
N HIS A 126 -6.06 -12.87 -5.96
CA HIS A 126 -6.42 -11.60 -5.29
C HIS A 126 -5.44 -10.46 -5.58
N GLY A 127 -4.29 -10.76 -6.19
CA GLY A 127 -3.32 -9.75 -6.53
C GLY A 127 -3.75 -8.91 -7.73
N HIS A 128 -3.18 -7.70 -7.79
CA HIS A 128 -3.33 -6.77 -8.90
C HIS A 128 -2.04 -6.71 -9.73
N PHE A 129 -2.13 -6.19 -10.93
CA PHE A 129 -0.99 -6.03 -11.85
C PHE A 129 -0.33 -4.67 -11.64
N ASP A 130 0.19 -4.44 -10.45
CA ASP A 130 0.62 -3.14 -9.94
C ASP A 130 2.03 -3.13 -9.31
N ARG A 131 2.89 -4.06 -9.74
CA ARG A 131 4.28 -4.10 -9.29
C ARG A 131 4.96 -2.77 -9.53
N LEU A 132 5.77 -2.36 -8.56
CA LEU A 132 6.47 -1.08 -8.53
C LEU A 132 5.50 0.12 -8.45
N GLY A 133 4.22 -0.10 -8.13
CA GLY A 133 3.27 0.96 -7.80
C GLY A 133 3.51 1.54 -6.41
N PHE A 134 2.91 2.70 -6.14
CA PHE A 134 2.99 3.31 -4.82
C PHE A 134 1.72 4.06 -4.43
N LEU A 135 1.55 4.25 -3.12
CA LEU A 135 0.54 5.11 -2.51
C LEU A 135 1.25 6.18 -1.68
N TYR A 136 0.62 7.32 -1.54
CA TYR A 136 1.11 8.40 -0.70
C TYR A 136 0.00 8.96 0.19
N TYR A 137 0.34 9.14 1.45
CA TYR A 137 -0.53 9.68 2.50
C TYR A 137 0.16 10.85 3.19
N ASP A 138 -0.61 11.86 3.56
CA ASP A 138 -0.14 13.02 4.30
C ASP A 138 -1.27 13.65 5.12
N ASP A 139 -0.96 14.14 6.30
CA ASP A 139 -1.88 14.81 7.25
C ASP A 139 -3.21 14.04 7.46
N GLY A 140 -3.12 12.73 7.59
CA GLY A 140 -4.28 11.86 7.78
C GLY A 140 -5.09 11.57 6.50
N HIS A 141 -4.64 12.03 5.33
CA HIS A 141 -5.33 11.88 4.05
C HIS A 141 -4.55 11.02 3.08
N GLU A 142 -5.27 10.32 2.20
CA GLU A 142 -4.70 9.67 1.04
C GLU A 142 -4.56 10.70 -0.09
N VAL A 143 -3.34 10.88 -0.58
CA VAL A 143 -2.99 11.83 -1.64
C VAL A 143 -2.82 11.13 -2.98
N VAL A 144 -1.91 10.15 -3.05
CA VAL A 144 -1.79 9.25 -4.21
C VAL A 144 -2.46 7.93 -3.85
N ALA A 145 -3.52 7.62 -4.57
CA ALA A 145 -4.50 6.62 -4.17
C ALA A 145 -4.27 5.27 -4.88
N ASP A 146 -4.60 4.18 -4.20
CA ASP A 146 -4.91 2.90 -4.82
C ASP A 146 -6.42 2.68 -4.79
N TYR A 147 -6.95 2.00 -5.79
CA TYR A 147 -8.38 1.73 -5.87
C TYR A 147 -8.81 0.64 -4.87
N GLY A 148 -7.96 -0.35 -4.64
CA GLY A 148 -8.34 -1.58 -3.95
C GLY A 148 -9.31 -2.41 -4.80
N ALA A 149 -10.12 -3.26 -4.18
CA ALA A 149 -11.16 -4.01 -4.89
C ALA A 149 -12.23 -3.08 -5.49
N ALA A 150 -12.74 -3.42 -6.66
CA ALA A 150 -13.84 -2.71 -7.30
C ALA A 150 -15.09 -2.70 -6.42
N ARG A 151 -15.86 -1.61 -6.46
CA ARG A 151 -17.06 -1.44 -5.65
C ARG A 151 -18.06 -0.51 -6.31
N PHE A 152 -19.33 -0.68 -5.95
CA PHE A 152 -20.36 0.31 -6.23
C PHE A 152 -20.64 1.16 -5.00
N LEU A 153 -21.06 2.40 -5.23
CA LEU A 153 -21.56 3.26 -4.16
C LEU A 153 -22.81 2.62 -3.52
N ASN A 154 -22.86 2.64 -2.19
CA ASN A 154 -23.97 2.10 -1.39
C ASN A 154 -24.20 0.56 -1.50
N VAL A 155 -23.23 -0.17 -2.01
CA VAL A 155 -23.23 -1.65 -1.97
C VAL A 155 -22.22 -2.11 -0.95
N GLU A 156 -22.63 -3.03 -0.06
CA GLU A 156 -21.70 -3.61 0.89
C GLU A 156 -20.51 -4.25 0.17
N PRO A 157 -19.27 -4.00 0.61
CA PRO A 157 -18.06 -4.49 -0.05
C PRO A 157 -18.02 -6.02 -0.21
N LYS A 158 -18.56 -6.78 0.73
CA LYS A 158 -18.61 -8.25 0.63
C LYS A 158 -19.56 -8.78 -0.44
N ASN A 159 -20.55 -7.96 -0.83
CA ASN A 159 -21.52 -8.30 -1.89
C ASN A 159 -21.11 -7.72 -3.25
N GLY A 160 -20.05 -6.92 -3.28
CA GLY A 160 -19.43 -6.32 -4.45
C GLY A 160 -17.94 -6.65 -4.47
N GLY A 161 -17.11 -5.64 -4.56
CA GLY A 161 -15.67 -5.78 -4.48
C GLY A 161 -15.14 -6.72 -5.57
N ARG A 162 -14.32 -7.67 -5.20
CA ARG A 162 -13.66 -8.60 -6.13
C ARG A 162 -14.60 -9.45 -7.02
N TYR A 163 -15.87 -9.51 -6.69
CA TYR A 163 -16.86 -10.27 -7.48
C TYR A 163 -17.53 -9.43 -8.57
N LEU A 164 -17.25 -8.12 -8.63
CA LEU A 164 -17.74 -7.26 -9.69
C LEU A 164 -16.88 -7.47 -10.96
N PRO A 165 -17.51 -7.47 -12.16
CA PRO A 165 -16.74 -7.51 -13.42
C PRO A 165 -15.67 -6.44 -13.52
N GLU A 166 -15.91 -5.25 -12.99
CA GLU A 166 -15.00 -4.11 -12.97
C GLU A 166 -13.75 -4.37 -12.12
N ASN A 167 -13.77 -5.39 -11.25
CA ASN A 167 -12.56 -5.81 -10.56
C ASN A 167 -11.54 -6.39 -11.53
N GLU A 168 -11.98 -7.21 -12.48
CA GLU A 168 -11.11 -7.79 -13.49
C GLU A 168 -10.78 -6.80 -14.61
N THR A 169 -11.75 -6.02 -15.07
CA THR A 169 -11.58 -5.14 -16.23
C THR A 169 -10.96 -3.77 -15.89
N TRP A 170 -10.88 -3.40 -14.62
CA TRP A 170 -10.31 -2.14 -14.17
C TRP A 170 -9.44 -2.29 -12.92
N ALA A 171 -10.01 -2.65 -11.77
CA ALA A 171 -9.33 -2.50 -10.48
C ALA A 171 -8.03 -3.32 -10.38
N LYS A 172 -7.93 -4.47 -11.03
CA LYS A 172 -6.73 -5.29 -11.09
C LYS A 172 -5.71 -4.83 -12.14
N GLN A 173 -6.16 -4.05 -13.14
CA GLN A 173 -5.34 -3.73 -14.29
C GLN A 173 -4.27 -2.67 -13.97
N THR A 174 -3.12 -2.73 -14.63
CA THR A 174 -1.97 -1.85 -14.36
C THR A 174 -2.33 -0.38 -14.50
N ILE A 175 -3.21 -0.02 -15.44
CA ILE A 175 -3.66 1.35 -15.67
C ILE A 175 -4.42 1.95 -14.48
N ALA A 176 -5.03 1.14 -13.62
CA ALA A 176 -5.73 1.59 -12.42
C ALA A 176 -4.78 1.92 -11.26
N HIS A 177 -3.47 1.77 -11.46
CA HIS A 177 -2.46 1.93 -10.43
C HIS A 177 -1.38 2.95 -10.79
N ASN A 178 -0.63 3.39 -9.80
CA ASN A 178 0.44 4.38 -9.95
C ASN A 178 1.76 3.68 -10.32
N THR A 179 1.78 3.01 -11.46
CA THR A 179 2.95 2.29 -11.98
C THR A 179 3.02 2.38 -13.50
N LEU A 180 4.17 2.03 -14.10
CA LEU A 180 4.38 2.16 -15.53
C LEU A 180 3.57 1.12 -16.31
N VAL A 181 2.83 1.60 -17.29
CA VAL A 181 2.15 0.80 -18.34
C VAL A 181 3.00 0.84 -19.60
N VAL A 182 3.18 -0.29 -20.25
CA VAL A 182 3.91 -0.41 -21.51
C VAL A 182 2.95 -0.88 -22.58
N ASP A 183 2.94 -0.17 -23.73
CA ASP A 183 2.12 -0.46 -24.91
C ASP A 183 0.62 -0.60 -24.62
N GLN A 184 0.13 0.10 -23.57
CA GLN A 184 -1.26 0.07 -23.13
C GLN A 184 -1.75 -1.33 -22.69
N GLU A 185 -0.82 -2.16 -22.20
CA GLU A 185 -1.11 -3.49 -21.69
C GLU A 185 -0.86 -3.58 -20.19
N SER A 186 -1.55 -4.50 -19.54
CA SER A 186 -1.27 -4.81 -18.14
C SER A 186 -0.02 -5.67 -18.00
N GLN A 187 0.68 -5.53 -16.88
CA GLN A 187 1.79 -6.40 -16.51
C GLN A 187 1.38 -7.86 -16.64
N PHE A 188 2.26 -8.69 -17.22
CA PHE A 188 2.02 -10.12 -17.47
C PHE A 188 0.81 -10.39 -18.39
N GLY A 189 0.41 -9.43 -19.25
CA GLY A 189 -0.78 -9.54 -20.09
C GLY A 189 -2.09 -9.67 -19.31
N GLY A 190 -2.13 -9.24 -18.02
CA GLY A 190 -3.28 -9.42 -17.15
C GLY A 190 -3.53 -10.87 -16.71
N ASP A 191 -2.53 -11.74 -16.84
CA ASP A 191 -2.61 -13.15 -16.42
C ASP A 191 -1.96 -13.35 -15.03
N TRP A 192 -2.80 -13.63 -14.03
CA TRP A 192 -2.34 -13.83 -12.65
C TRP A 192 -1.54 -15.13 -12.48
N GLU A 193 -1.81 -16.18 -13.28
CA GLU A 193 -1.07 -17.45 -13.21
C GLU A 193 0.38 -17.25 -13.68
N THR A 194 0.57 -16.44 -14.71
CA THR A 194 1.91 -16.00 -15.12
C THR A 194 2.53 -15.10 -14.08
N GLY A 195 1.79 -14.07 -13.63
CA GLY A 195 2.29 -13.08 -12.69
C GLY A 195 2.76 -13.66 -11.35
N GLN A 196 2.14 -14.74 -10.85
CA GLN A 196 2.52 -15.34 -9.57
C GLN A 196 3.92 -16.00 -9.58
N ASN A 197 4.47 -16.28 -10.76
CA ASN A 197 5.80 -16.90 -10.88
C ASN A 197 6.95 -15.88 -10.72
N TYR A 198 6.64 -14.59 -10.69
CA TYR A 198 7.62 -13.52 -10.69
C TYR A 198 7.34 -12.50 -9.58
N ALA A 199 8.40 -12.07 -8.94
CA ALA A 199 8.37 -11.00 -7.96
C ALA A 199 9.48 -9.98 -8.25
N PRO A 200 9.26 -8.69 -7.98
CA PRO A 200 10.31 -7.69 -8.06
C PRO A 200 11.46 -7.98 -7.10
N HIS A 201 12.66 -7.63 -7.52
CA HIS A 201 13.84 -7.67 -6.68
C HIS A 201 14.04 -6.31 -5.99
N VAL A 202 14.06 -6.32 -4.65
CA VAL A 202 14.33 -5.11 -3.86
C VAL A 202 15.83 -4.83 -3.89
N ILE A 203 16.24 -3.70 -4.48
CA ILE A 203 17.64 -3.30 -4.64
C ILE A 203 18.13 -2.49 -3.46
N ALA A 204 17.25 -1.65 -2.88
CA ALA A 204 17.60 -0.78 -1.76
C ALA A 204 16.41 -0.54 -0.84
N TYR A 205 16.68 -0.45 0.45
CA TYR A 205 15.81 0.07 1.49
C TYR A 205 16.69 0.65 2.58
N GLU A 206 16.88 1.95 2.57
CA GLU A 206 17.91 2.61 3.35
C GLU A 206 17.47 3.98 3.88
N THR A 207 18.17 4.44 4.91
CA THR A 207 18.07 5.83 5.38
C THR A 207 19.48 6.42 5.39
N VAL A 208 19.69 7.48 4.58
CA VAL A 208 20.97 8.16 4.42
C VAL A 208 20.78 9.66 4.66
N ASN A 209 21.45 10.21 5.68
CA ASN A 209 21.34 11.64 6.03
C ASN A 209 19.90 12.14 6.22
N GLY A 210 19.03 11.30 6.79
CA GLY A 210 17.61 11.60 6.99
C GLY A 210 16.71 11.34 5.78
N ILE A 211 17.27 11.13 4.60
CA ILE A 211 16.53 10.72 3.41
C ILE A 211 16.26 9.21 3.51
N GLN A 212 14.99 8.84 3.46
CA GLN A 212 14.58 7.45 3.40
C GLN A 212 14.35 7.05 1.95
N LEU A 213 14.89 5.94 1.50
CA LEU A 213 14.72 5.49 0.13
C LEU A 213 14.42 3.99 0.04
N THR A 214 13.71 3.64 -1.02
CA THR A 214 13.45 2.27 -1.42
C THR A 214 13.52 2.17 -2.94
N ALA A 215 14.10 1.07 -3.43
CA ALA A 215 14.17 0.81 -4.87
C ALA A 215 14.00 -0.67 -5.17
N ALA A 216 13.36 -0.95 -6.30
CA ALA A 216 13.19 -2.31 -6.80
C ALA A 216 13.21 -2.35 -8.33
N GLU A 217 13.46 -3.54 -8.86
CA GLU A 217 13.49 -3.81 -10.31
C GLU A 217 12.65 -5.04 -10.66
N LEU A 218 12.19 -5.08 -11.90
CA LEU A 218 11.41 -6.17 -12.45
C LEU A 218 11.62 -6.26 -13.97
N ASP A 219 12.12 -7.40 -14.44
CA ASP A 219 12.48 -7.63 -15.85
C ASP A 219 11.49 -8.53 -16.58
N THR A 220 10.40 -8.91 -15.93
CA THR A 220 9.49 -9.97 -16.40
C THR A 220 8.05 -9.49 -16.57
N ALA A 221 7.74 -8.24 -16.21
CA ALA A 221 6.39 -7.69 -16.31
C ALA A 221 5.92 -7.53 -17.76
N TYR A 222 6.84 -7.20 -18.66
CA TYR A 222 6.62 -7.02 -20.10
C TYR A 222 7.77 -7.66 -20.86
N GLU A 223 7.48 -8.26 -22.00
CA GLU A 223 8.50 -8.92 -22.82
C GLU A 223 9.55 -7.91 -23.32
N GLY A 224 10.81 -8.17 -23.07
CA GLY A 224 11.92 -7.33 -23.51
C GLY A 224 12.04 -5.97 -22.81
N VAL A 225 11.31 -5.73 -21.72
CA VAL A 225 11.37 -4.47 -20.97
C VAL A 225 11.80 -4.70 -19.53
N SER A 226 12.91 -4.08 -19.13
CA SER A 226 13.35 -3.99 -17.73
C SER A 226 12.79 -2.74 -17.07
N LEU A 227 12.15 -2.90 -15.92
CA LEU A 227 11.61 -1.81 -15.11
C LEU A 227 12.41 -1.64 -13.83
N GLN A 228 12.63 -0.40 -13.44
CA GLN A 228 13.21 -0.04 -12.14
C GLN A 228 12.51 1.20 -11.60
N ARG A 229 12.22 1.21 -10.30
CA ARG A 229 11.69 2.40 -9.63
C ARG A 229 12.41 2.64 -8.31
N LEU A 230 12.69 3.91 -8.04
CA LEU A 230 13.20 4.40 -6.76
C LEU A 230 12.24 5.46 -6.24
N LEU A 231 11.84 5.30 -4.98
CA LEU A 231 11.12 6.31 -4.22
C LEU A 231 12.00 6.78 -3.06
N ALA A 232 12.11 8.10 -2.89
CA ALA A 232 12.79 8.68 -1.74
C ALA A 232 11.88 9.71 -1.05
N LEU A 233 11.80 9.61 0.27
CA LEU A 233 11.17 10.59 1.14
C LEU A 233 12.25 11.51 1.68
N VAL A 234 12.20 12.78 1.27
CA VAL A 234 13.26 13.77 1.52
C VAL A 234 12.76 14.84 2.48
N PRO A 235 13.40 15.02 3.65
CA PRO A 235 13.01 16.05 4.60
C PRO A 235 13.36 17.45 4.07
N GLN A 236 12.47 18.42 4.32
CA GLN A 236 12.70 19.82 4.04
C GLN A 236 13.15 20.58 5.32
N PRO A 237 13.86 21.68 5.17
CA PRO A 237 14.33 22.47 6.31
C PRO A 237 13.20 23.05 7.18
N ASP A 238 12.02 23.25 6.63
CA ASP A 238 10.81 23.76 7.31
C ASP A 238 10.02 22.66 8.03
N GLY A 239 10.50 21.41 8.01
CA GLY A 239 9.85 20.24 8.62
C GLY A 239 8.90 19.50 7.70
N GLY A 240 8.67 19.99 6.48
CA GLY A 240 7.92 19.29 5.44
C GLY A 240 8.67 18.09 4.85
N GLN A 241 8.00 17.38 3.97
CA GLN A 241 8.58 16.28 3.21
C GLN A 241 8.20 16.42 1.74
N TYR A 242 9.05 15.93 0.84
CA TYR A 242 8.67 15.71 -0.55
C TYR A 242 9.14 14.33 -1.01
N ILE A 243 8.47 13.83 -2.05
CA ILE A 243 8.81 12.53 -2.64
C ILE A 243 9.59 12.78 -3.92
N VAL A 244 10.70 12.06 -4.06
CA VAL A 244 11.39 11.89 -5.33
C VAL A 244 11.00 10.52 -5.88
N ASP A 245 10.43 10.51 -7.08
CA ASP A 245 10.03 9.31 -7.81
C ASP A 245 10.85 9.21 -9.09
N ILE A 246 11.65 8.15 -9.22
CA ILE A 246 12.47 7.90 -10.39
C ILE A 246 12.04 6.57 -11.00
N VAL A 247 11.39 6.63 -12.16
CA VAL A 247 11.01 5.47 -12.97
C VAL A 247 11.99 5.32 -14.12
N ARG A 248 12.48 4.12 -14.33
CA ARG A 248 13.38 3.77 -15.42
C ARG A 248 12.86 2.55 -16.16
N ALA A 249 12.69 2.69 -17.46
CA ALA A 249 12.45 1.57 -18.36
C ALA A 249 13.63 1.41 -19.32
N ARG A 250 13.97 0.20 -19.66
CA ARG A 250 14.98 -0.15 -20.67
C ARG A 250 14.41 -1.21 -21.60
N SER A 251 14.59 -1.02 -22.91
CA SER A 251 14.29 -2.00 -23.95
C SER A 251 15.20 -1.76 -25.15
N ASP A 252 15.41 -2.79 -25.95
CA ASP A 252 16.10 -2.72 -27.24
C ASP A 252 15.14 -2.39 -28.38
N THR A 253 13.83 -2.35 -28.13
CA THR A 253 12.77 -2.00 -29.08
C THR A 253 12.02 -0.74 -28.64
N GLN A 254 11.31 -0.14 -29.57
CA GLN A 254 10.50 1.05 -29.31
C GLN A 254 9.16 0.63 -28.68
N HIS A 255 8.79 1.30 -27.57
CA HIS A 255 7.54 1.11 -26.87
C HIS A 255 6.87 2.46 -26.57
N THR A 256 5.60 2.41 -26.28
CA THR A 256 4.86 3.51 -25.65
C THR A 256 4.84 3.30 -24.14
N TYR A 257 5.14 4.36 -23.38
CA TYR A 257 5.18 4.32 -21.93
C TYR A 257 4.18 5.32 -21.37
N ASP A 258 3.28 4.85 -20.53
CA ASP A 258 2.32 5.67 -19.80
C ASP A 258 2.54 5.52 -18.30
N LEU A 259 2.62 6.64 -17.57
CA LEU A 259 2.76 6.65 -16.12
C LEU A 259 1.53 7.30 -15.50
N PRO A 260 0.48 6.52 -15.20
CA PRO A 260 -0.70 7.03 -14.55
C PRO A 260 -0.40 7.44 -13.11
N VAL A 261 -1.04 8.51 -12.67
CA VAL A 261 -1.01 8.98 -11.29
C VAL A 261 -2.45 9.25 -10.85
N HIS A 262 -2.96 8.40 -9.98
CA HIS A 262 -4.29 8.52 -9.39
C HIS A 262 -4.18 9.30 -8.08
N PHE A 263 -4.64 10.53 -8.06
CA PHE A 263 -4.54 11.38 -6.88
C PHE A 263 -5.90 11.90 -6.41
N LYS A 264 -5.96 12.27 -5.15
CA LYS A 264 -7.11 12.95 -4.54
C LYS A 264 -6.75 14.41 -4.27
N GLY A 265 -7.64 15.32 -4.66
CA GLY A 265 -7.44 16.74 -4.49
C GLY A 265 -7.51 17.49 -5.82
N GLN A 266 -6.99 18.71 -5.85
CA GLN A 266 -6.96 19.57 -7.02
C GLN A 266 -5.52 19.72 -7.52
N LEU A 267 -5.34 19.59 -8.82
CA LEU A 267 -4.09 19.94 -9.48
C LEU A 267 -4.03 21.48 -9.58
N ILE A 268 -3.09 22.10 -8.87
CA ILE A 268 -2.96 23.55 -8.82
C ILE A 268 -1.98 24.05 -9.88
N GLU A 269 -0.83 23.39 -9.99
CA GLU A 269 0.24 23.80 -10.88
C GLU A 269 1.06 22.58 -11.35
N THR A 270 1.57 22.66 -12.57
CA THR A 270 2.52 21.69 -13.11
C THR A 270 3.69 22.41 -13.74
N GLY A 271 4.87 21.81 -13.65
CA GLY A 271 6.09 22.29 -14.32
C GLY A 271 6.13 21.94 -15.82
N PHE A 272 5.05 21.42 -16.39
CA PHE A 272 4.94 20.97 -17.78
C PHE A 272 3.57 21.33 -18.34
N LYS A 273 3.47 21.31 -19.69
CA LYS A 273 2.21 21.55 -20.38
C LYS A 273 1.25 20.40 -20.18
N LEU A 274 0.01 20.72 -19.78
CA LEU A 274 -1.09 19.74 -19.70
C LEU A 274 -1.98 19.86 -20.91
N ASP A 275 -2.39 18.72 -21.46
CA ASP A 275 -3.51 18.61 -22.38
C ASP A 275 -4.71 18.01 -21.59
N HIS A 276 -5.87 18.64 -21.68
CA HIS A 276 -7.04 18.22 -20.96
C HIS A 276 -7.97 17.39 -21.85
N ALA A 277 -8.16 16.11 -21.50
CA ALA A 277 -9.17 15.25 -22.11
C ALA A 277 -10.38 15.15 -21.17
N THR A 278 -11.27 16.15 -21.20
CA THR A 278 -12.37 16.26 -20.23
C THR A 278 -13.75 15.92 -20.79
N SER A 279 -13.89 15.71 -22.09
CA SER A 279 -15.21 15.65 -22.73
C SER A 279 -15.72 14.24 -23.02
N GLN A 280 -14.85 13.21 -22.99
CA GLN A 280 -15.24 11.83 -23.27
C GLN A 280 -14.36 10.86 -22.47
N LEU A 281 -14.97 9.79 -21.99
CA LEU A 281 -14.23 8.60 -21.57
C LEU A 281 -13.84 7.84 -22.82
N THR A 282 -12.54 7.66 -23.03
CA THR A 282 -12.00 6.84 -24.12
C THR A 282 -11.32 5.61 -23.53
N PRO A 283 -11.49 4.42 -24.12
CA PRO A 283 -10.72 3.25 -23.72
C PRO A 283 -9.22 3.54 -23.79
N PHE A 284 -8.48 3.07 -22.81
CA PHE A 284 -7.02 3.23 -22.72
C PHE A 284 -6.32 1.93 -23.14
N GLY A 285 -6.71 1.35 -24.18
CA GLY A 285 -6.21 0.09 -24.69
C GLY A 285 -7.30 -0.76 -25.29
N THR A 286 -6.95 -1.91 -25.78
CA THR A 286 -7.87 -2.81 -26.48
C THR A 286 -8.25 -4.04 -25.69
N ALA A 287 -7.45 -4.43 -24.71
CA ALA A 287 -7.68 -5.58 -23.84
C ALA A 287 -6.94 -5.38 -22.51
N ASN A 288 -7.61 -5.66 -21.38
CA ASN A 288 -7.01 -5.61 -20.05
C ASN A 288 -6.31 -4.27 -19.72
N GLY A 289 -6.88 -3.14 -20.16
CA GLY A 289 -6.28 -1.84 -19.92
C GLY A 289 -7.17 -0.66 -20.21
#